data_1034bc2a9921e71e1833ad60e44cb262
#
_entry.id   1034bc2a9921e71e1833ad60e44cb262
#
_cell.length_a   1.000
_cell.length_b   1.000
_cell.length_c   1.000
_cell.angle_alpha   90.00
_cell.angle_beta   90.00
_cell.angle_gamma   90.00
#
_symmetry.space_group_name_H-M   'P 1'
#
loop_
_entity.id
_entity.type
_entity.pdbx_description
1 polymer ?
#
loop_
_entity_poly.entity_id
_entity_poly.type
_entity_poly.pdbx_seq_one_letter_code
_entity_poly.pdbx_strand_id
1 'polypeptide(L)'
;MVSITRRAAEGPTRRLRKHQLVTEIFILTTEPPETLGGMETFIREQIRGLEQRGYTVRTFHRRNSGRDALLRIANRVIRPLSETLLGWVIGNAAQRAMHEGVAAVISHGLVGWYPLRVPPGRKQIHFYHGTYRAYAEVMRSHISLFGYWKMKWWDTMLLTRLSGRAKVILCNSGLVAAEVKRFFGYESQVTSLVGTRQSAPLNRAECRHNLSLSADAPVGAFVGSLHPMKNFPMVRALIQALPEVHWIIALRGDLPKEPFSSPNVRLIRDAPSGKIPVIFSAADFSLCPSTYEPFGYVVPEALSCGTPVIASPGGASSLFLSDPPLDGLLVSDPNDTRAFVAAVREVLTRPDYYRQLVLDHARPRVEYWMSPENWWRRFFELTGL
;
A
#
# COMPACT_ATOMS: atom_id res chain seq x y z
N MET A 1 44.64 14.81 -76.54
CA MET A 1 44.33 15.61 -75.34
C MET A 1 43.55 14.73 -74.39
N VAL A 2 44.20 14.32 -73.33
CA VAL A 2 43.67 13.34 -72.37
C VAL A 2 43.06 14.13 -71.19
N SER A 3 41.78 13.99 -70.97
CA SER A 3 41.08 14.57 -69.82
C SER A 3 41.10 13.57 -68.63
N ILE A 4 41.75 13.95 -67.54
CA ILE A 4 41.85 13.20 -66.31
C ILE A 4 40.73 13.69 -65.39
N THR A 5 39.69 12.88 -65.22
CA THR A 5 38.66 13.09 -64.17
C THR A 5 39.13 12.50 -62.85
N ARG A 6 39.37 13.37 -61.86
CA ARG A 6 39.61 12.98 -60.46
C ARG A 6 38.30 12.45 -59.83
N ARG A 7 38.31 11.20 -59.42
CA ARG A 7 37.33 10.67 -58.51
C ARG A 7 37.65 11.15 -57.06
N ALA A 8 36.76 11.91 -56.50
CA ALA A 8 36.75 12.18 -55.05
C ALA A 8 36.33 10.94 -54.29
N ALA A 9 37.16 10.49 -53.36
CA ALA A 9 36.85 9.42 -52.46
C ALA A 9 35.93 9.94 -51.36
N GLU A 10 34.67 9.55 -51.38
CA GLU A 10 33.75 9.69 -50.23
C GLU A 10 34.14 8.69 -49.15
N GLY A 11 34.66 9.18 -48.03
CA GLY A 11 34.92 8.41 -46.83
C GLY A 11 33.60 8.01 -46.18
N PRO A 12 33.55 6.87 -45.50
CA PRO A 12 32.32 6.39 -44.84
C PRO A 12 31.98 7.31 -43.67
N THR A 13 30.91 8.10 -43.83
CA THR A 13 30.26 8.81 -42.72
C THR A 13 29.79 7.80 -41.71
N ARG A 14 30.57 7.64 -40.67
CA ARG A 14 30.20 6.86 -39.47
C ARG A 14 28.99 7.52 -38.84
N ARG A 15 27.77 7.06 -39.18
CA ARG A 15 26.54 7.37 -38.45
C ARG A 15 26.74 6.92 -37.02
N LEU A 16 27.07 7.83 -36.16
CA LEU A 16 26.92 7.68 -34.70
C LEU A 16 25.44 7.43 -34.46
N ARG A 17 25.04 6.16 -34.35
CA ARG A 17 23.78 5.80 -33.72
C ARG A 17 23.86 6.41 -32.32
N LYS A 18 23.07 7.45 -32.05
CA LYS A 18 22.72 7.86 -30.71
C LYS A 18 22.07 6.63 -30.09
N HIS A 19 22.83 5.81 -29.37
CA HIS A 19 22.28 4.89 -28.43
C HIS A 19 21.56 5.76 -27.39
N GLN A 20 20.27 5.90 -27.53
CA GLN A 20 19.42 6.24 -26.41
C GLN A 20 19.76 5.18 -25.35
N LEU A 21 20.44 5.59 -24.30
CA LEU A 21 20.70 4.76 -23.14
C LEU A 21 19.32 4.45 -22.54
N VAL A 22 18.76 3.30 -22.90
CA VAL A 22 17.55 2.81 -22.29
C VAL A 22 17.93 2.54 -20.84
N THR A 23 17.41 3.33 -19.95
CA THR A 23 17.72 3.23 -18.52
C THR A 23 16.77 2.21 -17.92
N GLU A 24 17.30 1.05 -17.54
CA GLU A 24 16.50 -0.04 -16.97
C GLU A 24 16.40 0.10 -15.45
N ILE A 25 15.21 -0.16 -14.91
CA ILE A 25 14.96 -0.22 -13.46
C ILE A 25 14.52 -1.62 -13.09
N PHE A 26 15.18 -2.21 -12.10
CA PHE A 26 14.80 -3.50 -11.53
C PHE A 26 13.87 -3.28 -10.34
N ILE A 27 12.72 -3.95 -10.34
CA ILE A 27 11.80 -3.98 -9.20
C ILE A 27 11.76 -5.40 -8.63
N LEU A 28 12.10 -5.54 -7.35
CA LEU A 28 12.06 -6.79 -6.61
C LEU A 28 10.85 -6.78 -5.68
N THR A 29 9.99 -7.78 -5.84
CA THR A 29 8.76 -7.96 -5.04
C THR A 29 8.48 -9.43 -4.76
N THR A 30 7.71 -9.72 -3.73
CA THR A 30 7.38 -11.10 -3.37
C THR A 30 6.41 -11.72 -4.38
N GLU A 31 5.29 -11.05 -4.62
CA GLU A 31 4.25 -11.51 -5.53
C GLU A 31 4.32 -10.80 -6.88
N PRO A 32 3.77 -11.41 -7.93
CA PRO A 32 3.59 -10.73 -9.22
C PRO A 32 2.75 -9.45 -9.07
N PRO A 33 3.09 -8.37 -9.80
CA PRO A 33 2.32 -7.12 -9.73
C PRO A 33 0.83 -7.25 -10.08
N GLU A 34 0.45 -8.29 -10.83
CA GLU A 34 -0.95 -8.59 -11.22
C GLU A 34 -1.78 -9.18 -10.09
N THR A 35 -1.13 -9.64 -9.01
CA THR A 35 -1.81 -10.20 -7.83
C THR A 35 -2.67 -9.14 -7.16
N LEU A 36 -3.81 -9.53 -6.59
CA LEU A 36 -4.69 -8.63 -5.86
C LEU A 36 -4.12 -8.33 -4.47
N GLY A 37 -3.85 -7.07 -4.18
CA GLY A 37 -3.31 -6.61 -2.90
C GLY A 37 -3.02 -5.12 -2.92
N GLY A 38 -2.89 -4.51 -1.75
CA GLY A 38 -2.56 -3.08 -1.65
C GLY A 38 -1.13 -2.77 -2.11
N MET A 39 -0.17 -3.60 -1.73
CA MET A 39 1.23 -3.46 -2.14
C MET A 39 1.39 -3.71 -3.64
N GLU A 40 0.77 -4.75 -4.17
CA GLU A 40 0.82 -5.12 -5.59
C GLU A 40 0.16 -4.04 -6.46
N THR A 41 -0.94 -3.45 -5.97
CA THR A 41 -1.58 -2.30 -6.62
C THR A 41 -0.63 -1.11 -6.70
N PHE A 42 0.05 -0.79 -5.61
CA PHE A 42 1.07 0.26 -5.58
C PHE A 42 2.23 -0.04 -6.56
N ILE A 43 2.77 -1.26 -6.55
CA ILE A 43 3.88 -1.66 -7.43
C ILE A 43 3.46 -1.57 -8.91
N ARG A 44 2.23 -1.96 -9.25
CA ARG A 44 1.68 -1.81 -10.61
C ARG A 44 1.67 -0.36 -11.09
N GLU A 45 1.22 0.55 -10.24
CA GLU A 45 1.23 1.99 -10.57
C GLU A 45 2.65 2.55 -10.64
N GLN A 46 3.56 2.03 -9.80
CA GLN A 46 4.97 2.40 -9.85
C GLN A 46 5.60 1.95 -11.18
N ILE A 47 5.35 0.72 -11.63
CA ILE A 47 5.82 0.22 -12.93
C ILE A 47 5.28 1.11 -14.05
N ARG A 48 3.95 1.28 -14.13
CA ARG A 48 3.29 2.09 -15.15
C ARG A 48 3.84 3.51 -15.22
N GLY A 49 4.03 4.15 -14.07
CA GLY A 49 4.52 5.51 -14.01
C GLY A 49 6.01 5.66 -14.40
N LEU A 50 6.84 4.65 -14.13
CA LEU A 50 8.22 4.60 -14.60
C LEU A 50 8.29 4.43 -16.13
N GLU A 51 7.49 3.51 -16.68
CA GLU A 51 7.41 3.26 -18.13
C GLU A 51 6.91 4.49 -18.89
N GLN A 52 5.91 5.19 -18.36
CA GLN A 52 5.44 6.47 -18.93
C GLN A 52 6.51 7.57 -18.97
N ARG A 53 7.54 7.44 -18.13
CA ARG A 53 8.70 8.36 -18.07
C ARG A 53 9.91 7.87 -18.82
N GLY A 54 9.75 6.83 -19.63
CA GLY A 54 10.78 6.33 -20.54
C GLY A 54 11.76 5.34 -19.92
N TYR A 55 11.52 4.84 -18.70
CA TYR A 55 12.30 3.76 -18.14
C TYR A 55 11.79 2.41 -18.65
N THR A 56 12.71 1.49 -18.89
CA THR A 56 12.37 0.07 -19.05
C THR A 56 12.32 -0.57 -17.67
N VAL A 57 11.21 -1.19 -17.32
CA VAL A 57 11.07 -1.82 -16.00
C VAL A 57 11.13 -3.33 -16.13
N ARG A 58 12.02 -3.95 -15.34
CA ARG A 58 12.12 -5.40 -15.22
C ARG A 58 11.77 -5.84 -13.80
N THR A 59 10.78 -6.71 -13.67
CA THR A 59 10.32 -7.21 -12.38
C THR A 59 10.93 -8.57 -12.06
N PHE A 60 11.23 -8.78 -10.77
CA PHE A 60 11.68 -10.05 -10.22
C PHE A 60 10.78 -10.43 -9.05
N HIS A 61 10.11 -11.56 -9.17
CA HIS A 61 9.14 -12.05 -8.20
C HIS A 61 9.09 -13.58 -8.20
N ARG A 62 8.31 -14.20 -7.30
CA ARG A 62 8.29 -15.65 -7.11
C ARG A 62 8.04 -16.45 -8.40
N ARG A 63 7.23 -15.95 -9.34
CA ARG A 63 6.87 -16.69 -10.56
C ARG A 63 7.92 -16.63 -11.67
N ASN A 64 8.78 -15.58 -11.71
CA ASN A 64 9.74 -15.41 -12.81
C ASN A 64 11.22 -15.54 -12.39
N SER A 65 11.52 -15.74 -11.10
CA SER A 65 12.90 -15.80 -10.62
C SER A 65 13.54 -17.20 -10.72
N GLY A 66 12.82 -18.19 -11.20
CA GLY A 66 13.28 -19.58 -11.40
C GLY A 66 13.47 -20.36 -10.09
N ARG A 67 13.34 -21.70 -10.17
CA ARG A 67 13.44 -22.67 -9.05
C ARG A 67 12.15 -22.88 -8.26
N ASP A 68 11.01 -22.88 -8.91
CA ASP A 68 9.70 -23.23 -8.31
C ASP A 68 9.71 -24.55 -7.52
N ALA A 69 10.52 -25.54 -7.96
CA ALA A 69 10.64 -26.81 -7.28
C ALA A 69 11.27 -26.67 -5.89
N LEU A 70 12.35 -25.88 -5.75
CA LEU A 70 13.00 -25.61 -4.45
C LEU A 70 12.10 -24.82 -3.51
N LEU A 71 11.37 -23.85 -4.04
CA LEU A 71 10.42 -23.05 -3.26
C LEU A 71 9.21 -23.88 -2.81
N ARG A 72 8.72 -24.82 -3.65
CA ARG A 72 7.66 -25.76 -3.26
C ARG A 72 8.11 -26.72 -2.16
N ILE A 73 9.33 -27.24 -2.24
CA ILE A 73 9.91 -28.10 -1.19
C ILE A 73 10.12 -27.30 0.10
N ALA A 74 10.67 -26.07 0.01
CA ALA A 74 10.88 -25.20 1.15
C ALA A 74 9.55 -24.79 1.83
N ASN A 75 8.52 -24.50 1.06
CA ASN A 75 7.17 -24.23 1.58
C ASN A 75 6.55 -25.43 2.32
N ARG A 76 6.90 -26.64 1.91
CA ARG A 76 6.36 -27.87 2.50
C ARG A 76 7.09 -28.29 3.78
N VAL A 77 8.40 -28.07 3.83
CA VAL A 77 9.30 -28.58 4.92
C VAL A 77 9.65 -27.48 5.91
N ILE A 78 9.86 -26.23 5.43
CA ILE A 78 10.40 -25.12 6.24
C ILE A 78 9.54 -23.85 6.00
N ARG A 79 8.24 -24.00 6.12
CA ARG A 79 7.26 -22.92 5.81
C ARG A 79 7.64 -21.54 6.37
N PRO A 80 8.15 -21.39 7.60
CA PRO A 80 8.52 -20.07 8.12
C PRO A 80 9.75 -19.45 7.46
N LEU A 81 10.66 -20.23 6.87
CA LEU A 81 11.85 -19.73 6.20
C LEU A 81 11.63 -19.48 4.70
N SER A 82 10.45 -19.85 4.17
CA SER A 82 10.15 -19.76 2.74
C SER A 82 10.31 -18.33 2.17
N GLU A 83 9.91 -17.31 2.91
CA GLU A 83 10.06 -15.91 2.46
C GLU A 83 11.52 -15.45 2.45
N THR A 84 12.33 -15.90 3.42
CA THR A 84 13.76 -15.61 3.44
C THR A 84 14.46 -16.25 2.25
N LEU A 85 14.14 -17.53 1.96
CA LEU A 85 14.65 -18.25 0.78
C LEU A 85 14.18 -17.62 -0.51
N LEU A 86 12.92 -17.19 -0.55
CA LEU A 86 12.36 -16.47 -1.71
C LEU A 86 13.13 -15.17 -1.97
N GLY A 87 13.46 -14.41 -0.93
CA GLY A 87 14.31 -13.22 -1.04
C GLY A 87 15.69 -13.54 -1.63
N TRP A 88 16.28 -14.68 -1.25
CA TRP A 88 17.53 -15.14 -1.86
C TRP A 88 17.38 -15.52 -3.34
N VAL A 89 16.33 -16.25 -3.70
CA VAL A 89 16.07 -16.67 -5.10
C VAL A 89 15.85 -15.46 -6.00
N ILE A 90 15.00 -14.51 -5.57
CA ILE A 90 14.68 -13.29 -6.31
C ILE A 90 15.92 -12.42 -6.45
N GLY A 91 16.63 -12.17 -5.35
CA GLY A 91 17.85 -11.36 -5.37
C GLY A 91 18.96 -11.96 -6.26
N ASN A 92 19.14 -13.29 -6.22
CA ASN A 92 20.10 -13.98 -7.08
C ASN A 92 19.70 -13.89 -8.58
N ALA A 93 18.41 -13.97 -8.90
CA ALA A 93 17.93 -13.78 -10.27
C ALA A 93 18.20 -12.36 -10.76
N ALA A 94 17.92 -11.35 -9.95
CA ALA A 94 18.24 -9.96 -10.25
C ALA A 94 19.74 -9.73 -10.41
N GLN A 95 20.58 -10.33 -9.54
CA GLN A 95 22.04 -10.22 -9.63
C GLN A 95 22.59 -10.81 -10.94
N ARG A 96 22.05 -11.96 -11.39
CA ARG A 96 22.46 -12.56 -12.67
C ARG A 96 22.05 -11.74 -13.88
N ALA A 97 20.99 -10.96 -13.76
CA ALA A 97 20.52 -10.07 -14.81
C ALA A 97 21.20 -8.69 -14.77
N MET A 98 22.00 -8.39 -13.73
CA MET A 98 22.63 -7.09 -13.53
C MET A 98 23.61 -6.74 -14.67
N HIS A 99 23.54 -5.51 -15.17
CA HIS A 99 24.44 -4.98 -16.18
C HIS A 99 24.54 -3.44 -16.05
N GLU A 100 25.46 -2.81 -16.78
CA GLU A 100 25.76 -1.39 -16.70
C GLU A 100 24.60 -0.45 -17.10
N GLY A 101 23.62 -0.94 -17.85
CA GLY A 101 22.42 -0.19 -18.23
C GLY A 101 21.37 -0.07 -17.12
N VAL A 102 21.54 -0.76 -15.98
CA VAL A 102 20.61 -0.67 -14.83
C VAL A 102 20.84 0.63 -14.09
N ALA A 103 19.84 1.51 -14.06
CA ALA A 103 19.89 2.80 -13.39
C ALA A 103 19.66 2.68 -11.88
N ALA A 104 18.72 1.83 -11.48
CA ALA A 104 18.38 1.62 -10.10
C ALA A 104 17.78 0.24 -9.85
N VAL A 105 17.86 -0.19 -8.59
CA VAL A 105 17.14 -1.35 -8.07
C VAL A 105 16.19 -0.86 -6.98
N ILE A 106 14.90 -1.10 -7.15
CA ILE A 106 13.86 -0.82 -6.16
C ILE A 106 13.40 -2.13 -5.57
N SER A 107 13.48 -2.28 -4.27
CA SER A 107 13.07 -3.50 -3.57
C SER A 107 11.95 -3.22 -2.58
N HIS A 108 11.00 -4.16 -2.47
CA HIS A 108 9.84 -4.09 -1.59
C HIS A 108 9.84 -5.25 -0.59
N GLY A 109 9.69 -4.94 0.70
CA GLY A 109 9.64 -5.96 1.74
C GLY A 109 10.91 -6.78 1.90
N LEU A 110 10.79 -8.02 2.38
CA LEU A 110 11.93 -8.85 2.74
C LEU A 110 12.78 -9.29 1.54
N VAL A 111 12.24 -9.33 0.32
CA VAL A 111 12.99 -9.80 -0.87
C VAL A 111 14.21 -8.94 -1.22
N GLY A 112 14.30 -7.74 -0.70
CA GLY A 112 15.46 -6.86 -0.87
C GLY A 112 16.70 -7.24 -0.02
N TRP A 113 16.60 -8.19 0.91
CA TRP A 113 17.69 -8.51 1.84
C TRP A 113 18.95 -9.10 1.16
N TYR A 114 18.80 -9.69 -0.03
CA TYR A 114 19.92 -10.22 -0.79
C TYR A 114 20.99 -9.14 -1.08
N PRO A 115 22.28 -9.41 -0.87
CA PRO A 115 23.33 -8.42 -1.06
C PRO A 115 23.65 -8.18 -2.53
N LEU A 116 22.83 -7.38 -3.20
CA LEU A 116 23.03 -7.01 -4.59
C LEU A 116 24.30 -6.18 -4.78
N ARG A 117 25.08 -6.52 -5.79
CA ARG A 117 26.17 -5.69 -6.31
C ARG A 117 25.60 -4.80 -7.43
N VAL A 118 25.25 -3.58 -7.07
CA VAL A 118 24.75 -2.58 -8.00
C VAL A 118 25.93 -1.85 -8.64
N PRO A 119 25.91 -1.56 -9.95
CA PRO A 119 27.01 -0.84 -10.62
C PRO A 119 27.35 0.49 -9.94
N PRO A 120 28.61 0.96 -10.01
CA PRO A 120 29.02 2.24 -9.42
C PRO A 120 28.14 3.41 -9.88
N GLY A 121 27.80 4.30 -8.96
CA GLY A 121 26.93 5.45 -9.24
C GLY A 121 25.43 5.13 -9.33
N ARG A 122 25.05 3.85 -9.36
CA ARG A 122 23.64 3.43 -9.39
C ARG A 122 23.03 3.36 -8.00
N LYS A 123 21.70 3.36 -7.92
CA LYS A 123 20.97 3.48 -6.66
C LYS A 123 20.28 2.18 -6.27
N GLN A 124 20.43 1.81 -5.02
CA GLN A 124 19.60 0.81 -4.38
C GLN A 124 18.60 1.54 -3.48
N ILE A 125 17.32 1.41 -3.82
CA ILE A 125 16.19 2.01 -3.14
C ILE A 125 15.42 0.89 -2.46
N HIS A 126 15.10 1.06 -1.18
CA HIS A 126 14.24 0.11 -0.48
C HIS A 126 12.96 0.79 -0.01
N PHE A 127 11.82 0.14 -0.28
CA PHE A 127 10.50 0.65 0.08
C PHE A 127 9.86 -0.23 1.16
N TYR A 128 9.63 0.35 2.35
CA TYR A 128 8.93 -0.30 3.44
C TYR A 128 7.43 -0.03 3.37
N HIS A 129 6.64 -1.13 3.36
CA HIS A 129 5.16 -1.10 3.44
C HIS A 129 4.64 -1.42 4.85
N GLY A 130 5.53 -1.68 5.78
CA GLY A 130 5.36 -2.10 7.16
C GLY A 130 6.58 -2.88 7.60
N THR A 131 6.74 -3.13 8.89
CA THR A 131 7.87 -3.89 9.39
C THR A 131 7.43 -5.26 9.90
N TYR A 132 8.21 -6.30 9.59
CA TYR A 132 7.93 -7.67 10.06
C TYR A 132 7.92 -7.77 11.58
N ARG A 133 8.71 -6.93 12.27
CA ARG A 133 8.77 -6.90 13.72
C ARG A 133 7.49 -6.35 14.33
N ALA A 134 6.97 -5.21 13.85
CA ALA A 134 5.71 -4.67 14.32
C ALA A 134 4.54 -5.63 13.99
N TYR A 135 4.54 -6.17 12.78
CA TYR A 135 3.57 -7.20 12.39
C TYR A 135 3.58 -8.39 13.36
N ALA A 136 4.75 -8.93 13.69
CA ALA A 136 4.87 -10.07 14.60
C ALA A 136 4.33 -9.74 16.00
N GLU A 137 4.60 -8.53 16.51
CA GLU A 137 4.12 -8.10 17.84
C GLU A 137 2.59 -8.04 17.89
N VAL A 138 1.94 -7.48 16.87
CA VAL A 138 0.47 -7.40 16.77
C VAL A 138 -0.15 -8.78 16.53
N MET A 139 0.49 -9.60 15.70
CA MET A 139 -0.03 -10.92 15.30
C MET A 139 0.40 -12.07 16.22
N ARG A 140 0.97 -11.78 17.38
CA ARG A 140 1.57 -12.78 18.27
C ARG A 140 0.65 -13.96 18.60
N SER A 141 -0.63 -13.70 18.84
CA SER A 141 -1.65 -14.73 19.12
C SER A 141 -2.14 -15.51 17.90
N HIS A 142 -1.78 -15.06 16.69
CA HIS A 142 -2.26 -15.62 15.42
C HIS A 142 -1.16 -16.29 14.60
N ILE A 143 0.10 -16.22 15.06
CA ILE A 143 1.24 -16.82 14.38
C ILE A 143 1.95 -17.82 15.30
N SER A 144 2.67 -18.78 14.71
CA SER A 144 3.45 -19.74 15.48
C SER A 144 4.56 -19.05 16.27
N LEU A 145 4.94 -19.64 17.41
CA LEU A 145 6.05 -19.13 18.23
C LEU A 145 7.35 -19.01 17.43
N PHE A 146 7.63 -19.98 16.57
CA PHE A 146 8.78 -19.92 15.66
C PHE A 146 8.66 -18.77 14.66
N GLY A 147 7.49 -18.56 14.05
CA GLY A 147 7.23 -17.43 13.14
C GLY A 147 7.43 -16.09 13.83
N TYR A 148 6.95 -15.96 15.07
CA TYR A 148 7.16 -14.76 15.89
C TYR A 148 8.65 -14.45 16.10
N TRP A 149 9.43 -15.41 16.59
CA TRP A 149 10.85 -15.21 16.87
C TRP A 149 11.66 -14.99 15.60
N LYS A 150 11.33 -15.68 14.51
CA LYS A 150 11.93 -15.44 13.19
C LYS A 150 11.75 -13.99 12.74
N MET A 151 10.52 -13.49 12.74
CA MET A 151 10.24 -12.11 12.33
C MET A 151 10.90 -11.09 13.26
N LYS A 152 10.87 -11.36 14.57
CA LYS A 152 11.42 -10.46 15.59
C LYS A 152 12.94 -10.33 15.52
N TRP A 153 13.66 -11.40 15.23
CA TRP A 153 15.12 -11.41 15.27
C TRP A 153 15.77 -11.60 13.90
N TRP A 154 15.40 -12.67 13.20
CA TRP A 154 16.06 -13.03 11.95
C TRP A 154 15.72 -12.06 10.82
N ASP A 155 14.43 -11.82 10.56
CA ASP A 155 14.03 -10.90 9.50
C ASP A 155 14.45 -9.47 9.84
N THR A 156 14.37 -9.06 11.12
CA THR A 156 14.86 -7.77 11.59
C THR A 156 16.35 -7.60 11.31
N MET A 157 17.19 -8.62 11.60
CA MET A 157 18.61 -8.58 11.29
C MET A 157 18.88 -8.43 9.78
N LEU A 158 18.16 -9.17 8.95
CA LEU A 158 18.31 -9.09 7.49
C LEU A 158 17.91 -7.71 6.97
N LEU A 159 16.81 -7.15 7.46
CA LEU A 159 16.31 -5.82 7.07
C LEU A 159 17.20 -4.69 7.59
N THR A 160 17.80 -4.83 8.77
CA THR A 160 18.82 -3.89 9.27
C THR A 160 20.03 -3.84 8.33
N ARG A 161 20.53 -5.02 7.91
CA ARG A 161 21.64 -5.09 6.94
C ARG A 161 21.28 -4.55 5.56
N LEU A 162 20.05 -4.76 5.11
CA LEU A 162 19.52 -4.19 3.88
C LEU A 162 19.47 -2.67 3.96
N SER A 163 18.89 -2.12 5.05
CA SER A 163 18.79 -0.67 5.28
C SER A 163 20.16 0.00 5.26
N GLY A 164 21.18 -0.64 5.85
CA GLY A 164 22.57 -0.12 5.82
C GLY A 164 23.20 -0.11 4.43
N ARG A 165 22.66 -0.85 3.46
CA ARG A 165 23.13 -0.88 2.06
C ARG A 165 22.29 -0.03 1.13
N ALA A 166 21.03 0.17 1.45
CA ALA A 166 20.13 1.01 0.66
C ALA A 166 20.59 2.47 0.74
N LYS A 167 20.78 3.10 -0.42
CA LYS A 167 21.12 4.53 -0.48
C LYS A 167 19.91 5.42 -0.17
N VAL A 168 18.71 4.92 -0.42
CA VAL A 168 17.46 5.61 -0.15
C VAL A 168 16.48 4.61 0.47
N ILE A 169 15.93 4.98 1.62
CA ILE A 169 14.88 4.22 2.31
C ILE A 169 13.60 5.04 2.25
N LEU A 170 12.57 4.47 1.63
CA LEU A 170 11.25 5.07 1.50
C LEU A 170 10.23 4.30 2.35
N CYS A 171 9.29 5.03 2.92
CA CYS A 171 8.19 4.49 3.70
C CYS A 171 6.85 5.03 3.21
N ASN A 172 5.81 4.22 3.33
CA ASN A 172 4.45 4.62 2.94
C ASN A 172 3.79 5.55 3.97
N SER A 173 4.30 5.61 5.20
CA SER A 173 3.71 6.43 6.27
C SER A 173 4.72 6.82 7.34
N GLY A 174 4.36 7.80 8.16
CA GLY A 174 5.14 8.22 9.34
C GLY A 174 5.23 7.09 10.39
N LEU A 175 4.20 6.27 10.53
CA LEU A 175 4.22 5.09 11.39
C LEU A 175 5.36 4.14 10.98
N VAL A 176 5.40 3.78 9.71
CA VAL A 176 6.44 2.86 9.19
C VAL A 176 7.83 3.50 9.26
N ALA A 177 7.95 4.81 9.04
CA ALA A 177 9.22 5.51 9.20
C ALA A 177 9.73 5.48 10.65
N ALA A 178 8.85 5.70 11.62
CA ALA A 178 9.18 5.56 13.04
C ALA A 178 9.59 4.13 13.43
N GLU A 179 8.94 3.11 12.85
CA GLU A 179 9.31 1.70 13.04
C GLU A 179 10.70 1.40 12.45
N VAL A 180 10.99 1.87 11.24
CA VAL A 180 12.32 1.72 10.60
C VAL A 180 13.39 2.33 11.48
N LYS A 181 13.18 3.54 12.00
CA LYS A 181 14.10 4.18 12.94
C LYS A 181 14.25 3.36 14.23
N ARG A 182 13.14 2.96 14.84
CA ARG A 182 13.12 2.23 16.11
C ARG A 182 13.76 0.84 16.01
N PHE A 183 13.48 0.09 14.95
CA PHE A 183 13.84 -1.31 14.84
C PHE A 183 15.14 -1.56 14.09
N PHE A 184 15.49 -0.70 13.15
CA PHE A 184 16.66 -0.86 12.29
C PHE A 184 17.71 0.23 12.50
N GLY A 185 17.37 1.35 13.14
CA GLY A 185 18.29 2.45 13.44
C GLY A 185 18.54 3.41 12.26
N TYR A 186 17.79 3.34 11.19
CA TYR A 186 17.99 4.16 9.98
C TYR A 186 16.90 5.20 9.80
N GLU A 187 17.30 6.36 9.28
CA GLU A 187 16.34 7.36 8.82
C GLU A 187 15.73 6.94 7.48
N SER A 188 14.48 7.33 7.28
CA SER A 188 13.75 7.04 6.05
C SER A 188 12.85 8.21 5.68
N GLN A 189 12.47 8.28 4.39
CA GLN A 189 11.64 9.35 3.86
C GLN A 189 10.22 8.83 3.62
N VAL A 190 9.22 9.63 4.00
CA VAL A 190 7.81 9.29 3.77
C VAL A 190 7.37 9.79 2.41
N THR A 191 6.89 8.89 1.56
CA THR A 191 6.36 9.24 0.24
C THR A 191 4.86 9.06 0.12
N SER A 192 4.20 8.48 1.12
CA SER A 192 2.85 7.90 0.99
C SER A 192 2.80 6.78 -0.07
N LEU A 193 1.63 6.44 -0.55
CA LEU A 193 1.44 5.53 -1.68
C LEU A 193 0.80 6.30 -2.84
N VAL A 194 1.24 6.03 -4.06
CA VAL A 194 0.60 6.62 -5.23
C VAL A 194 -0.86 6.19 -5.29
N GLY A 195 -1.74 7.17 -5.41
CA GLY A 195 -3.17 6.95 -5.40
C GLY A 195 -3.66 6.40 -6.72
N THR A 196 -4.25 5.23 -6.66
CA THR A 196 -4.85 4.58 -7.82
C THR A 196 -6.31 4.97 -8.00
N ARG A 197 -6.92 5.55 -6.97
CA ARG A 197 -8.36 5.77 -6.90
C ARG A 197 -8.68 7.03 -6.10
N GLN A 198 -8.38 8.17 -6.70
CA GLN A 198 -9.04 9.39 -6.27
C GLN A 198 -10.50 9.31 -6.73
N SER A 199 -11.37 8.95 -5.80
CA SER A 199 -12.82 8.95 -6.05
C SER A 199 -13.34 10.35 -5.79
N ALA A 200 -14.29 10.81 -6.61
CA ALA A 200 -15.07 12.00 -6.29
C ALA A 200 -16.28 11.60 -5.45
N PRO A 201 -16.82 12.49 -4.62
CA PRO A 201 -18.12 12.29 -3.99
C PRO A 201 -19.19 12.06 -5.06
N LEU A 202 -19.97 11.00 -4.88
CA LEU A 202 -21.14 10.74 -5.71
C LEU A 202 -22.40 11.28 -5.03
N ASN A 203 -23.49 11.39 -5.80
CA ASN A 203 -24.77 11.76 -5.24
C ASN A 203 -25.22 10.73 -4.18
N ARG A 204 -25.35 11.18 -2.92
CA ARG A 204 -25.64 10.32 -1.78
C ARG A 204 -26.99 9.62 -1.89
N ALA A 205 -28.02 10.33 -2.36
CA ALA A 205 -29.37 9.78 -2.50
C ALA A 205 -29.42 8.68 -3.57
N GLU A 206 -28.74 8.88 -4.70
CA GLU A 206 -28.60 7.87 -5.74
C GLU A 206 -27.82 6.65 -5.25
N CYS A 207 -26.71 6.88 -4.52
CA CYS A 207 -25.92 5.79 -3.94
C CYS A 207 -26.74 4.97 -2.95
N ARG A 208 -27.53 5.61 -2.09
CA ARG A 208 -28.44 4.94 -1.15
C ARG A 208 -29.54 4.16 -1.87
N HIS A 209 -30.15 4.77 -2.88
CA HIS A 209 -31.14 4.08 -3.72
C HIS A 209 -30.56 2.83 -4.39
N ASN A 210 -29.37 2.93 -4.99
CA ASN A 210 -28.67 1.80 -5.63
C ASN A 210 -28.28 0.69 -4.64
N LEU A 211 -28.20 1.01 -3.37
CA LEU A 211 -27.94 0.07 -2.29
C LEU A 211 -29.23 -0.30 -1.52
N SER A 212 -30.40 0.08 -2.00
CA SER A 212 -31.70 -0.17 -1.35
C SER A 212 -31.71 0.25 0.13
N LEU A 213 -31.14 1.41 0.43
CA LEU A 213 -31.09 2.03 1.74
C LEU A 213 -32.09 3.18 1.82
N SER A 214 -32.69 3.40 3.00
CA SER A 214 -33.52 4.57 3.24
C SER A 214 -32.70 5.87 3.12
N ALA A 215 -33.32 6.92 2.63
CA ALA A 215 -32.69 8.24 2.48
C ALA A 215 -32.26 8.81 3.84
N ASP A 216 -33.05 8.61 4.88
CA ASP A 216 -32.89 9.25 6.20
C ASP A 216 -32.26 8.34 7.25
N ALA A 217 -32.05 7.06 6.94
CA ALA A 217 -31.45 6.14 7.89
C ALA A 217 -29.95 6.44 8.12
N PRO A 218 -29.44 6.35 9.35
CA PRO A 218 -28.01 6.41 9.61
C PRO A 218 -27.30 5.20 8.98
N VAL A 219 -26.23 5.45 8.23
CA VAL A 219 -25.51 4.43 7.46
C VAL A 219 -24.03 4.44 7.82
N GLY A 220 -23.54 3.30 8.33
CA GLY A 220 -22.11 3.04 8.56
C GLY A 220 -21.53 2.11 7.52
N ALA A 221 -20.28 2.30 7.14
CA ALA A 221 -19.55 1.43 6.23
C ALA A 221 -18.31 0.83 6.87
N PHE A 222 -18.02 -0.44 6.54
CA PHE A 222 -16.72 -1.07 6.73
C PHE A 222 -16.29 -1.73 5.44
N VAL A 223 -15.10 -1.40 4.97
CA VAL A 223 -14.49 -1.97 3.76
C VAL A 223 -13.15 -2.60 4.13
N GLY A 224 -12.98 -3.89 3.90
CA GLY A 224 -11.73 -4.55 4.30
C GLY A 224 -11.71 -6.05 4.05
N SER A 225 -11.01 -6.76 4.94
CA SER A 225 -10.94 -8.22 4.98
C SER A 225 -11.06 -8.70 6.42
N LEU A 226 -11.21 -10.01 6.62
CA LEU A 226 -11.24 -10.61 7.96
C LEU A 226 -9.84 -10.81 8.57
N HIS A 227 -8.82 -10.16 8.01
CA HIS A 227 -7.49 -10.23 8.60
C HIS A 227 -7.49 -9.71 10.04
N PRO A 228 -6.86 -10.41 11.02
CA PRO A 228 -6.93 -10.04 12.44
C PRO A 228 -6.55 -8.57 12.71
N MET A 229 -5.59 -8.00 11.98
CA MET A 229 -5.21 -6.59 12.13
C MET A 229 -6.35 -5.60 11.82
N LYS A 230 -7.38 -6.00 11.08
CA LYS A 230 -8.53 -5.15 10.76
C LYS A 230 -9.55 -5.05 11.90
N ASN A 231 -9.33 -5.82 12.97
CA ASN A 231 -10.13 -5.81 14.19
C ASN A 231 -11.65 -5.99 13.92
N PHE A 232 -11.98 -7.00 13.10
CA PHE A 232 -13.37 -7.28 12.78
C PHE A 232 -14.26 -7.58 14.02
N PRO A 233 -13.74 -8.13 15.15
CA PRO A 233 -14.51 -8.22 16.40
C PRO A 233 -15.03 -6.86 16.87
N MET A 234 -14.25 -5.78 16.76
CA MET A 234 -14.72 -4.43 17.08
C MET A 234 -15.89 -4.00 16.17
N VAL A 235 -15.80 -4.28 14.87
CA VAL A 235 -16.91 -3.98 13.94
C VAL A 235 -18.18 -4.69 14.37
N ARG A 236 -18.09 -5.97 14.77
CA ARG A 236 -19.26 -6.72 15.32
C ARG A 236 -19.81 -6.11 16.60
N ALA A 237 -18.94 -5.70 17.51
CA ALA A 237 -19.35 -5.06 18.75
C ALA A 237 -20.10 -3.73 18.49
N LEU A 238 -19.63 -2.94 17.52
CA LEU A 238 -20.30 -1.70 17.13
C LEU A 238 -21.65 -1.93 16.44
N ILE A 239 -21.78 -2.95 15.61
CA ILE A 239 -23.06 -3.35 15.01
C ILE A 239 -24.09 -3.70 16.11
N GLN A 240 -23.66 -4.41 17.17
CA GLN A 240 -24.54 -4.76 18.30
C GLN A 240 -24.88 -3.55 19.18
N ALA A 241 -23.91 -2.63 19.38
CA ALA A 241 -24.09 -1.44 20.23
C ALA A 241 -24.90 -0.32 19.56
N LEU A 242 -25.06 -0.37 18.25
CA LEU A 242 -25.72 0.67 17.43
C LEU A 242 -26.75 0.01 16.50
N PRO A 243 -27.83 -0.56 17.04
CA PRO A 243 -28.85 -1.27 16.27
C PRO A 243 -29.65 -0.35 15.32
N GLU A 244 -29.64 0.97 15.57
CA GLU A 244 -30.25 2.00 14.74
C GLU A 244 -29.50 2.27 13.43
N VAL A 245 -28.24 1.86 13.33
CA VAL A 245 -27.39 2.11 12.16
C VAL A 245 -27.56 0.99 11.13
N HIS A 246 -27.75 1.35 9.87
CA HIS A 246 -27.65 0.42 8.74
C HIS A 246 -26.19 0.26 8.33
N TRP A 247 -25.74 -0.97 8.31
CA TRP A 247 -24.33 -1.29 8.09
C TRP A 247 -24.07 -1.85 6.69
N ILE A 248 -23.14 -1.27 5.97
CA ILE A 248 -22.59 -1.83 4.72
C ILE A 248 -21.24 -2.44 5.05
N ILE A 249 -21.18 -3.76 5.03
CA ILE A 249 -19.95 -4.50 5.32
C ILE A 249 -19.43 -5.10 4.01
N ALA A 250 -18.43 -4.47 3.42
CA ALA A 250 -17.79 -4.93 2.18
C ALA A 250 -16.51 -5.70 2.52
N LEU A 251 -16.52 -7.01 2.32
CA LEU A 251 -15.40 -7.90 2.61
C LEU A 251 -14.79 -8.46 1.33
N ARG A 252 -13.45 -8.50 1.32
CA ARG A 252 -12.69 -9.17 0.27
C ARG A 252 -12.21 -10.54 0.79
N GLY A 253 -12.42 -11.58 -0.03
CA GLY A 253 -12.01 -12.95 0.28
C GLY A 253 -13.00 -13.65 1.20
N ASP A 254 -12.51 -14.09 2.36
CA ASP A 254 -13.32 -14.87 3.29
C ASP A 254 -14.48 -14.07 3.88
N LEU A 255 -15.58 -14.76 4.15
CA LEU A 255 -16.73 -14.26 4.88
C LEU A 255 -16.69 -14.73 6.34
N PRO A 256 -17.37 -14.01 7.25
CA PRO A 256 -17.50 -14.48 8.62
C PRO A 256 -18.17 -15.86 8.66
N LYS A 257 -17.64 -16.76 9.50
CA LYS A 257 -18.25 -18.10 9.70
C LYS A 257 -19.66 -17.98 10.31
N GLU A 258 -19.85 -17.04 11.20
CA GLU A 258 -21.14 -16.72 11.79
C GLU A 258 -21.78 -15.56 11.02
N PRO A 259 -22.99 -15.74 10.49
CA PRO A 259 -23.71 -14.67 9.83
C PRO A 259 -24.03 -13.53 10.83
N PHE A 260 -24.32 -12.36 10.30
CA PHE A 260 -24.89 -11.30 11.11
C PHE A 260 -26.36 -11.61 11.40
N SER A 261 -26.72 -11.61 12.68
CA SER A 261 -28.09 -11.83 13.11
C SER A 261 -28.96 -10.59 12.92
N SER A 262 -28.34 -9.45 12.65
CA SER A 262 -28.99 -8.13 12.59
C SER A 262 -29.51 -7.83 11.19
N PRO A 263 -30.81 -7.52 11.03
CA PRO A 263 -31.42 -7.24 9.72
C PRO A 263 -30.92 -5.94 9.07
N ASN A 264 -30.25 -5.08 9.86
CA ASN A 264 -29.67 -3.83 9.41
C ASN A 264 -28.26 -3.97 8.82
N VAL A 265 -27.75 -5.20 8.60
CA VAL A 265 -26.43 -5.47 8.01
C VAL A 265 -26.57 -5.94 6.57
N ARG A 266 -25.98 -5.17 5.65
CA ARG A 266 -25.81 -5.57 4.27
C ARG A 266 -24.38 -6.01 4.01
N LEU A 267 -24.19 -7.30 3.75
CA LEU A 267 -22.89 -7.89 3.43
C LEU A 267 -22.65 -7.88 1.93
N ILE A 268 -21.51 -7.36 1.50
CA ILE A 268 -21.07 -7.35 0.09
C ILE A 268 -19.73 -8.09 0.00
N ARG A 269 -19.70 -9.18 -0.76
CA ARG A 269 -18.47 -9.94 -0.99
C ARG A 269 -17.78 -9.45 -2.25
N ASP A 270 -16.44 -9.33 -2.17
CA ASP A 270 -15.56 -9.02 -3.31
C ASP A 270 -16.09 -7.84 -4.17
N ALA A 271 -16.48 -6.76 -3.50
CA ALA A 271 -17.01 -5.57 -4.17
C ALA A 271 -16.04 -5.12 -5.27
N PRO A 272 -16.50 -4.98 -6.53
CA PRO A 272 -15.67 -4.44 -7.60
C PRO A 272 -15.24 -3.02 -7.26
N SER A 273 -14.09 -2.62 -7.78
CA SER A 273 -13.48 -1.33 -7.45
C SER A 273 -14.38 -0.12 -7.69
N GLY A 274 -15.20 -0.15 -8.75
CA GLY A 274 -16.16 0.92 -9.04
C GLY A 274 -17.33 0.99 -8.05
N LYS A 275 -17.55 -0.05 -7.23
CA LYS A 275 -18.60 -0.05 -6.21
C LYS A 275 -18.16 0.58 -4.89
N ILE A 276 -16.84 0.66 -4.64
CA ILE A 276 -16.30 1.24 -3.41
C ILE A 276 -16.67 2.72 -3.22
N PRO A 277 -16.56 3.59 -4.24
CA PRO A 277 -17.04 4.97 -4.12
C PRO A 277 -18.55 5.08 -3.84
N VAL A 278 -19.36 4.18 -4.40
CA VAL A 278 -20.82 4.14 -4.12
C VAL A 278 -21.07 3.81 -2.65
N ILE A 279 -20.35 2.83 -2.10
CA ILE A 279 -20.46 2.44 -0.69
C ILE A 279 -20.11 3.62 0.23
N PHE A 280 -18.96 4.26 0.00
CA PHE A 280 -18.55 5.39 0.84
C PHE A 280 -19.48 6.59 0.67
N SER A 281 -19.86 6.96 -0.56
CA SER A 281 -20.76 8.10 -0.77
C SER A 281 -22.15 7.91 -0.16
N ALA A 282 -22.64 6.67 -0.03
CA ALA A 282 -23.90 6.34 0.63
C ALA A 282 -23.83 6.46 2.16
N ALA A 283 -22.64 6.27 2.75
CA ALA A 283 -22.46 6.19 4.19
C ALA A 283 -22.34 7.58 4.86
N ASP A 284 -22.75 7.66 6.12
CA ASP A 284 -22.53 8.81 6.98
C ASP A 284 -21.15 8.81 7.60
N PHE A 285 -20.60 7.61 7.84
CA PHE A 285 -19.25 7.39 8.31
C PHE A 285 -18.70 6.03 7.83
N SER A 286 -17.40 5.90 7.89
CA SER A 286 -16.69 4.63 7.67
C SER A 286 -15.87 4.26 8.90
N LEU A 287 -15.67 2.97 9.15
CA LEU A 287 -14.86 2.46 10.25
C LEU A 287 -13.51 1.94 9.75
N CYS A 288 -12.45 2.29 10.48
CA CYS A 288 -11.13 1.70 10.34
C CYS A 288 -10.51 1.40 11.72
N PRO A 289 -11.05 0.45 12.50
CA PRO A 289 -10.63 0.17 13.87
C PRO A 289 -9.42 -0.77 13.92
N SER A 290 -8.52 -0.66 12.95
CA SER A 290 -7.37 -1.57 12.79
C SER A 290 -6.44 -1.52 13.99
N THR A 291 -6.01 -2.67 14.50
CA THR A 291 -4.98 -2.76 15.55
C THR A 291 -3.59 -2.46 15.03
N TYR A 292 -3.38 -2.64 13.73
CA TYR A 292 -2.17 -2.24 13.01
C TYR A 292 -2.50 -1.94 11.55
N GLU A 293 -2.18 -0.75 11.11
CA GLU A 293 -2.43 -0.31 9.74
C GLU A 293 -1.23 0.48 9.21
N PRO A 294 -0.30 -0.16 8.50
CA PRO A 294 0.89 0.52 7.97
C PRO A 294 0.57 1.69 7.03
N PHE A 295 -0.47 1.57 6.22
CA PHE A 295 -1.02 2.69 5.44
C PHE A 295 -2.54 2.72 5.50
N GLY A 296 -3.25 1.79 4.85
CA GLY A 296 -4.72 1.71 4.85
C GLY A 296 -5.36 2.56 3.78
N TYR A 297 -5.39 2.08 2.54
CA TYR A 297 -6.05 2.76 1.41
C TYR A 297 -7.51 3.10 1.65
N VAL A 298 -8.20 2.32 2.47
CA VAL A 298 -9.62 2.52 2.80
C VAL A 298 -9.90 3.90 3.39
N VAL A 299 -8.93 4.46 4.14
CA VAL A 299 -9.07 5.78 4.76
C VAL A 299 -9.10 6.88 3.69
N PRO A 300 -8.07 7.05 2.84
CA PRO A 300 -8.13 8.07 1.80
C PRO A 300 -9.22 7.80 0.75
N GLU A 301 -9.60 6.55 0.48
CA GLU A 301 -10.73 6.24 -0.41
C GLU A 301 -12.07 6.79 0.14
N ALA A 302 -12.32 6.61 1.44
CA ALA A 302 -13.51 7.17 2.09
C ALA A 302 -13.49 8.70 2.16
N LEU A 303 -12.35 9.27 2.57
CA LEU A 303 -12.17 10.73 2.65
C LEU A 303 -12.32 11.41 1.29
N SER A 304 -11.85 10.78 0.20
CA SER A 304 -12.05 11.28 -1.17
C SER A 304 -13.54 11.35 -1.57
N CYS A 305 -14.37 10.46 -1.02
CA CYS A 305 -15.82 10.47 -1.20
C CYS A 305 -16.56 11.44 -0.27
N GLY A 306 -15.84 12.20 0.56
CA GLY A 306 -16.42 13.09 1.57
C GLY A 306 -16.98 12.34 2.78
N THR A 307 -16.60 11.09 3.00
CA THR A 307 -17.12 10.28 4.09
C THR A 307 -16.16 10.33 5.30
N PRO A 308 -16.64 10.79 6.47
CA PRO A 308 -15.86 10.77 7.71
C PRO A 308 -15.39 9.37 8.04
N VAL A 309 -14.14 9.24 8.52
CA VAL A 309 -13.58 7.95 8.92
C VAL A 309 -13.30 7.97 10.41
N ILE A 310 -13.96 7.10 11.16
CA ILE A 310 -13.67 6.86 12.57
C ILE A 310 -12.65 5.73 12.63
N ALA A 311 -11.44 6.02 13.08
CA ALA A 311 -10.30 5.15 12.91
C ALA A 311 -9.43 5.06 14.17
N SER A 312 -8.68 3.97 14.28
CA SER A 312 -7.52 3.94 15.17
C SER A 312 -6.34 4.66 14.52
N PRO A 313 -5.39 5.22 15.31
CA PRO A 313 -4.15 5.77 14.78
C PRO A 313 -3.37 4.75 13.96
N GLY A 314 -2.93 5.13 12.79
CA GLY A 314 -2.17 4.28 11.87
C GLY A 314 -1.69 5.08 10.68
N GLY A 315 -1.19 4.42 9.61
CA GLY A 315 -0.60 5.10 8.47
C GLY A 315 -1.39 6.28 7.93
N ALA A 316 -2.42 5.99 7.14
CA ALA A 316 -3.23 7.04 6.50
C ALA A 316 -4.15 7.77 7.49
N SER A 317 -4.69 7.08 8.51
CA SER A 317 -5.55 7.74 9.50
C SER A 317 -4.79 8.82 10.27
N SER A 318 -3.58 8.53 10.73
CA SER A 318 -2.73 9.57 11.36
C SER A 318 -2.31 10.65 10.36
N LEU A 319 -2.04 10.31 9.10
CA LEU A 319 -1.65 11.31 8.09
C LEU A 319 -2.75 12.33 7.78
N PHE A 320 -4.01 11.89 7.76
CA PHE A 320 -5.11 12.71 7.28
C PHE A 320 -6.06 13.25 8.37
N LEU A 321 -6.06 12.63 9.55
CA LEU A 321 -7.02 12.94 10.61
C LEU A 321 -6.39 13.48 11.91
N SER A 322 -5.06 13.55 12.04
CA SER A 322 -4.42 13.94 13.31
C SER A 322 -4.58 15.42 13.69
N ASP A 323 -4.93 16.26 12.73
CA ASP A 323 -5.03 17.69 12.98
C ASP A 323 -6.49 18.13 13.16
N PRO A 324 -6.76 19.09 14.06
CA PRO A 324 -8.08 19.72 14.18
C PRO A 324 -8.57 20.25 12.82
N PRO A 325 -9.86 20.17 12.53
CA PRO A 325 -10.94 19.73 13.42
C PRO A 325 -11.30 18.23 13.29
N LEU A 326 -10.43 17.41 12.71
CA LEU A 326 -10.71 15.98 12.39
C LEU A 326 -10.11 15.01 13.41
N ASP A 327 -9.27 15.49 14.34
CA ASP A 327 -8.58 14.69 15.35
C ASP A 327 -9.53 13.93 16.29
N GLY A 328 -10.73 14.45 16.53
CA GLY A 328 -11.80 13.78 17.26
C GLY A 328 -12.34 12.49 16.59
N LEU A 329 -12.00 12.24 15.32
CA LEU A 329 -12.33 11.01 14.61
C LEU A 329 -11.31 9.86 14.85
N LEU A 330 -10.20 10.16 15.56
CA LEU A 330 -9.20 9.17 15.96
C LEU A 330 -9.48 8.62 17.35
N VAL A 331 -9.71 7.33 17.44
CA VAL A 331 -9.88 6.59 18.69
C VAL A 331 -8.55 5.92 19.05
N SER A 332 -7.91 6.38 20.12
CA SER A 332 -6.55 5.98 20.49
C SER A 332 -6.38 4.49 20.76
N ASP A 333 -7.36 3.85 21.44
CA ASP A 333 -7.35 2.41 21.68
C ASP A 333 -8.28 1.69 20.69
N PRO A 334 -7.76 0.85 19.79
CA PRO A 334 -8.57 0.09 18.83
C PRO A 334 -9.55 -0.90 19.48
N ASN A 335 -9.44 -1.14 20.78
CA ASN A 335 -10.31 -2.03 21.52
C ASN A 335 -11.33 -1.29 22.42
N ASP A 336 -11.30 0.02 22.46
CA ASP A 336 -12.26 0.81 23.23
C ASP A 336 -13.60 1.00 22.48
N THR A 337 -14.50 0.03 22.65
CA THR A 337 -15.84 0.07 22.04
C THR A 337 -16.63 1.33 22.45
N ARG A 338 -16.46 1.82 23.69
CA ARG A 338 -17.20 2.99 24.18
C ARG A 338 -16.78 4.26 23.44
N ALA A 339 -15.47 4.43 23.27
CA ALA A 339 -14.94 5.57 22.52
C ALA A 339 -15.37 5.54 21.04
N PHE A 340 -15.35 4.36 20.39
CA PHE A 340 -15.88 4.24 19.03
C PHE A 340 -17.37 4.54 18.94
N VAL A 341 -18.20 4.04 19.87
CA VAL A 341 -19.64 4.34 19.94
C VAL A 341 -19.87 5.85 20.12
N ALA A 342 -19.10 6.49 21.00
CA ALA A 342 -19.20 7.95 21.22
C ALA A 342 -18.86 8.73 19.94
N ALA A 343 -17.77 8.38 19.27
CA ALA A 343 -17.37 9.03 18.00
C ALA A 343 -18.41 8.82 16.89
N VAL A 344 -18.99 7.61 16.77
CA VAL A 344 -20.08 7.35 15.80
C VAL A 344 -21.29 8.22 16.11
N ARG A 345 -21.74 8.24 17.36
CA ARG A 345 -22.90 9.06 17.75
C ARG A 345 -22.65 10.54 17.50
N GLU A 346 -21.45 11.05 17.82
CA GLU A 346 -21.11 12.42 17.53
C GLU A 346 -21.22 12.76 16.04
N VAL A 347 -20.68 11.92 15.16
CA VAL A 347 -20.82 12.10 13.70
C VAL A 347 -22.28 12.07 13.28
N LEU A 348 -23.08 11.15 13.84
CA LEU A 348 -24.51 11.01 13.49
C LEU A 348 -25.40 12.14 14.00
N THR A 349 -24.96 12.93 15.00
CA THR A 349 -25.71 14.14 15.41
C THR A 349 -25.66 15.24 14.34
N ARG A 350 -24.58 15.29 13.55
CA ARG A 350 -24.33 16.34 12.54
C ARG A 350 -23.64 15.77 11.29
N PRO A 351 -24.25 14.80 10.57
CA PRO A 351 -23.57 14.06 9.51
C PRO A 351 -23.11 14.95 8.35
N ASP A 352 -23.92 15.95 7.96
CA ASP A 352 -23.55 16.86 6.88
C ASP A 352 -22.41 17.82 7.29
N TYR A 353 -22.37 18.24 8.55
CA TYR A 353 -21.24 19.01 9.08
C TYR A 353 -19.93 18.24 8.99
N TYR A 354 -19.89 16.98 9.45
CA TYR A 354 -18.69 16.16 9.36
C TYR A 354 -18.29 15.83 7.92
N ARG A 355 -19.28 15.62 7.05
CA ARG A 355 -19.04 15.48 5.61
C ARG A 355 -18.37 16.73 5.04
N GLN A 356 -18.85 17.91 5.38
CA GLN A 356 -18.27 19.18 4.91
C GLN A 356 -16.86 19.36 5.47
N LEU A 357 -16.61 19.07 6.75
CA LEU A 357 -15.27 19.08 7.32
C LEU A 357 -14.28 18.19 6.56
N VAL A 358 -14.71 16.99 6.16
CA VAL A 358 -13.88 16.08 5.35
C VAL A 358 -13.57 16.69 3.99
N LEU A 359 -14.58 17.28 3.33
CA LEU A 359 -14.40 17.90 2.01
C LEU A 359 -13.47 19.11 2.07
N ASP A 360 -13.53 19.92 3.14
CA ASP A 360 -12.75 21.14 3.29
C ASP A 360 -11.31 20.89 3.79
N HIS A 361 -11.11 19.91 4.66
CA HIS A 361 -9.83 19.70 5.34
C HIS A 361 -9.10 18.41 4.97
N ALA A 362 -9.77 17.25 4.96
CA ALA A 362 -9.11 15.98 4.70
C ALA A 362 -8.91 15.71 3.21
N ARG A 363 -9.93 15.93 2.39
CA ARG A 363 -9.88 15.63 0.97
C ARG A 363 -8.78 16.39 0.22
N PRO A 364 -8.54 17.71 0.40
CA PRO A 364 -7.42 18.38 -0.24
C PRO A 364 -6.06 17.79 0.14
N ARG A 365 -5.90 17.34 1.39
CA ARG A 365 -4.69 16.64 1.84
C ARG A 365 -4.53 15.30 1.14
N VAL A 366 -5.61 14.52 1.01
CA VAL A 366 -5.60 13.26 0.27
C VAL A 366 -5.22 13.49 -1.19
N GLU A 367 -5.83 14.48 -1.86
CA GLU A 367 -5.52 14.86 -3.23
C GLU A 367 -4.05 15.25 -3.40
N TYR A 368 -3.50 16.03 -2.49
CA TYR A 368 -2.08 16.41 -2.51
C TYR A 368 -1.14 15.21 -2.33
N TRP A 369 -1.38 14.39 -1.30
CA TRP A 369 -0.47 13.31 -0.93
C TRP A 369 -0.54 12.10 -1.88
N MET A 370 -1.70 11.84 -2.45
CA MET A 370 -1.97 10.68 -3.30
C MET A 370 -2.07 11.03 -4.79
N SER A 371 -1.94 12.32 -5.18
CA SER A 371 -1.81 12.70 -6.57
C SER A 371 -0.61 11.99 -7.22
N PRO A 372 -0.80 11.31 -8.36
CA PRO A 372 0.31 10.71 -9.09
C PRO A 372 1.42 11.71 -9.42
N GLU A 373 1.05 12.93 -9.84
CA GLU A 373 2.01 13.97 -10.18
C GLU A 373 2.88 14.37 -8.97
N ASN A 374 2.26 14.69 -7.83
CA ASN A 374 2.97 15.08 -6.61
C ASN A 374 3.81 13.92 -6.06
N TRP A 375 3.29 12.69 -6.13
CA TRP A 375 4.00 11.51 -5.69
C TRP A 375 5.26 11.28 -6.52
N TRP A 376 5.16 11.35 -7.87
CA TRP A 376 6.29 11.16 -8.77
C TRP A 376 7.33 12.26 -8.63
N ARG A 377 6.92 13.51 -8.49
CA ARG A 377 7.85 14.63 -8.21
C ARG A 377 8.65 14.33 -6.94
N ARG A 378 7.99 14.02 -5.85
CA ARG A 378 8.65 13.67 -4.57
C ARG A 378 9.52 12.43 -4.70
N PHE A 379 9.08 11.39 -5.39
CA PHE A 379 9.86 10.18 -5.61
C PHE A 379 11.19 10.49 -6.31
N PHE A 380 11.19 11.28 -7.38
CA PHE A 380 12.40 11.66 -8.09
C PHE A 380 13.29 12.60 -7.28
N GLU A 381 12.73 13.56 -6.56
CA GLU A 381 13.48 14.44 -5.64
C GLU A 381 14.21 13.62 -4.58
N LEU A 382 13.55 12.65 -3.95
CA LEU A 382 14.12 11.82 -2.89
C LEU A 382 15.11 10.77 -3.42
N THR A 383 14.85 10.23 -4.58
CA THR A 383 15.70 9.18 -5.17
C THR A 383 16.79 9.75 -6.05
N GLY A 384 16.60 10.93 -6.64
CA GLY A 384 17.48 11.55 -7.62
C GLY A 384 17.66 10.69 -8.88
N LEU A 385 16.64 9.94 -9.29
CA LEU A 385 16.57 9.21 -10.55
C LEU A 385 16.29 10.12 -11.72
#